data_e648a7797a7badeeb8f01aaa55ab3a3a
#
_entry.id   e648a7797a7badeeb8f01aaa55ab3a3a
#
_cell.length_a   1.000
_cell.length_b   1.000
_cell.length_c   1.000
_cell.angle_alpha   90.00
_cell.angle_beta   90.00
_cell.angle_gamma   90.00
#
_symmetry.space_group_name_H-M   'P 1'
#
loop_
_entity.id
_entity.type
_entity.pdbx_description
1 polymer ?
#
loop_
_entity_poly.entity_id
_entity_poly.type
_entity_poly.pdbx_seq_one_letter_code
_entity_poly.pdbx_strand_id
1 'polypeptide(L)'
;MKRYLPLFASAAICAALPVSAQEAKTHPAPSEIVAAAKADDWVAIAPSDILVMDLAPDSKGKPRRVVIQLMPAPFSQGWIGNIRKLAAAHWWDGTSINRVQDNYVVQWGDATEKKALPEGLATVGAKDYVTPDWPTKNRIFARADGTPDAYARTHGFYGGWPLAQGREGLWPVHCYGMVGVGRNLSPDTGTGAELYTVIGHAPRHLDRNIALVGRVIEGIEHMSSLPRGTGALGFYEKEEERVPILSVRIGNAAKDVPAFEYLSTDSDSFAAYADARANRRDAFFNVPAGGADICNIPVPIRRKGN
;
A
#
# COMPACT_ATOMS: atom_id res chain seq x y z
N MET A 1 86.94 7.53 -38.47
CA MET A 1 86.65 8.08 -37.13
C MET A 1 85.13 8.28 -37.02
N LYS A 2 84.47 7.39 -36.31
CA LYS A 2 82.97 7.48 -36.06
C LYS A 2 82.78 8.12 -34.70
N ARG A 3 82.11 9.24 -34.66
CA ARG A 3 81.69 9.94 -33.42
C ARG A 3 80.35 9.44 -33.00
N TYR A 4 80.23 8.87 -31.79
CA TYR A 4 78.98 8.53 -31.14
C TYR A 4 78.51 9.72 -30.29
N LEU A 5 77.26 10.17 -30.50
CA LEU A 5 76.56 11.14 -29.66
C LEU A 5 75.76 10.38 -28.61
N PRO A 6 75.77 10.73 -27.33
CA PRO A 6 74.91 10.11 -26.33
C PRO A 6 73.55 10.76 -26.36
N LEU A 7 72.46 9.93 -26.44
CA LEU A 7 71.07 10.34 -26.24
C LEU A 7 70.82 10.45 -24.73
N PHE A 8 70.51 11.66 -24.27
CA PHE A 8 69.96 11.84 -22.93
C PHE A 8 68.45 11.57 -22.96
N ALA A 9 68.02 10.51 -22.29
CA ALA A 9 66.59 10.26 -22.03
C ALA A 9 66.11 11.04 -20.78
N SER A 10 65.37 12.09 -20.98
CA SER A 10 64.70 12.80 -19.88
C SER A 10 63.49 12.04 -19.43
N ALA A 11 63.53 11.43 -18.24
CA ALA A 11 62.37 10.83 -17.58
C ALA A 11 61.49 11.93 -16.97
N ALA A 12 60.31 12.15 -17.55
CA ALA A 12 59.31 13.03 -16.98
C ALA A 12 58.60 12.30 -15.82
N ILE A 13 58.84 12.69 -14.59
CA ILE A 13 58.13 12.21 -13.41
C ILE A 13 56.77 12.93 -13.37
N CYS A 14 55.70 12.26 -13.79
CA CYS A 14 54.33 12.72 -13.53
C CYS A 14 54.01 12.53 -12.05
N ALA A 15 54.06 13.60 -11.27
CA ALA A 15 53.56 13.61 -9.92
C ALA A 15 52.00 13.54 -9.99
N ALA A 16 51.42 12.38 -9.70
CA ALA A 16 50.01 12.22 -9.50
C ALA A 16 49.63 12.93 -8.19
N LEU A 17 48.93 14.06 -8.28
CA LEU A 17 48.30 14.71 -7.14
C LEU A 17 47.17 13.79 -6.66
N PRO A 18 47.07 13.50 -5.34
CA PRO A 18 45.92 12.80 -4.82
C PRO A 18 44.67 13.66 -5.06
N VAL A 19 43.76 13.19 -5.90
CA VAL A 19 42.41 13.74 -5.96
C VAL A 19 41.77 13.39 -4.63
N SER A 20 41.71 14.34 -3.71
CA SER A 20 40.92 14.27 -2.51
C SER A 20 39.46 14.15 -2.97
N ALA A 21 38.93 12.94 -2.96
CA ALA A 21 37.50 12.71 -3.09
C ALA A 21 36.85 13.37 -1.87
N GLN A 22 36.33 14.56 -2.07
CA GLN A 22 35.48 15.23 -1.09
C GLN A 22 34.28 14.30 -0.92
N GLU A 23 34.16 13.63 0.24
CA GLU A 23 32.98 12.85 0.60
C GLU A 23 31.77 13.79 0.44
N ALA A 24 31.07 13.63 -0.67
CA ALA A 24 29.79 14.29 -0.87
C ALA A 24 28.90 13.85 0.31
N LYS A 25 28.43 14.79 1.10
CA LYS A 25 27.48 14.54 2.18
C LYS A 25 26.27 13.86 1.55
N THR A 26 26.25 12.53 1.57
CA THR A 26 25.15 11.73 1.01
C THR A 26 23.96 11.87 1.94
N HIS A 27 22.86 12.41 1.43
CA HIS A 27 21.60 12.36 2.15
C HIS A 27 21.14 10.91 2.26
N PRO A 28 20.62 10.47 3.42
CA PRO A 28 20.18 9.09 3.59
C PRO A 28 19.03 8.76 2.64
N ALA A 29 19.05 7.56 2.10
CA ALA A 29 17.93 7.02 1.34
C ALA A 29 16.72 6.77 2.25
N PRO A 30 15.48 6.79 1.73
CA PRO A 30 14.28 6.53 2.55
C PRO A 30 14.34 5.21 3.34
N SER A 31 14.91 4.16 2.77
CA SER A 31 15.09 2.87 3.45
C SER A 31 16.04 2.94 4.65
N GLU A 32 17.09 3.77 4.55
CA GLU A 32 18.05 3.97 5.65
C GLU A 32 17.41 4.73 6.80
N ILE A 33 16.56 5.72 6.50
CA ILE A 33 15.78 6.46 7.51
C ILE A 33 14.83 5.51 8.25
N VAL A 34 14.12 4.66 7.50
CA VAL A 34 13.22 3.66 8.09
C VAL A 34 13.97 2.66 8.96
N ALA A 35 15.15 2.20 8.53
CA ALA A 35 15.98 1.29 9.30
C ALA A 35 16.54 1.92 10.59
N ALA A 36 16.79 3.23 10.56
CA ALA A 36 17.27 4.00 11.71
C ALA A 36 16.15 4.51 12.64
N ALA A 37 14.87 4.30 12.29
CA ALA A 37 13.74 4.75 13.10
C ALA A 37 13.75 4.11 14.49
N LYS A 38 13.45 4.93 15.51
CA LYS A 38 13.46 4.50 16.91
C LYS A 38 12.37 3.47 17.17
N ALA A 39 12.56 2.60 18.15
CA ALA A 39 11.56 1.59 18.53
C ALA A 39 10.20 2.22 18.90
N ASP A 40 10.21 3.36 19.57
CA ASP A 40 9.00 4.08 20.00
C ASP A 40 8.25 4.77 18.85
N ASP A 41 8.86 4.86 17.65
CA ASP A 41 8.22 5.40 16.45
C ASP A 41 7.32 4.36 15.77
N TRP A 42 7.34 3.11 16.20
CA TRP A 42 6.56 2.02 15.62
C TRP A 42 5.31 1.72 16.43
N VAL A 43 4.18 1.66 15.75
CA VAL A 43 2.86 1.39 16.33
C VAL A 43 2.42 -0.03 15.96
N ALA A 44 2.15 -0.84 16.99
CA ALA A 44 1.67 -2.20 16.80
C ALA A 44 0.28 -2.23 16.15
N ILE A 45 0.08 -3.14 15.20
CA ILE A 45 -1.21 -3.42 14.59
C ILE A 45 -1.89 -4.52 15.42
N ALA A 46 -3.09 -4.23 15.93
CA ALA A 46 -3.84 -5.22 16.70
C ALA A 46 -4.24 -6.42 15.81
N PRO A 47 -4.10 -7.67 16.27
CA PRO A 47 -4.53 -8.82 15.49
C PRO A 47 -6.02 -8.78 15.09
N SER A 48 -6.87 -8.13 15.87
CA SER A 48 -8.26 -7.88 15.54
C SER A 48 -8.44 -6.99 14.31
N ASP A 49 -7.45 -6.19 13.93
CA ASP A 49 -7.48 -5.30 12.79
C ASP A 49 -6.72 -5.89 11.58
N ILE A 50 -6.44 -7.17 11.62
CA ILE A 50 -5.83 -7.94 10.52
C ILE A 50 -6.86 -8.91 9.95
N LEU A 51 -6.92 -8.98 8.62
CA LEU A 51 -7.63 -10.01 7.87
C LEU A 51 -6.59 -10.84 7.14
N VAL A 52 -6.61 -12.15 7.34
CA VAL A 52 -5.67 -13.11 6.72
C VAL A 52 -6.41 -13.91 5.68
N MET A 53 -5.96 -13.89 4.46
CA MET A 53 -6.48 -14.65 3.33
C MET A 53 -5.45 -15.67 2.88
N ASP A 54 -5.79 -16.95 2.93
CA ASP A 54 -5.01 -18.05 2.38
C ASP A 54 -5.58 -18.46 1.03
N LEU A 55 -4.75 -18.38 0.00
CA LEU A 55 -5.06 -18.78 -1.37
C LEU A 55 -4.58 -20.21 -1.62
N ALA A 56 -5.15 -20.88 -2.61
CA ALA A 56 -4.61 -22.13 -3.13
C ALA A 56 -3.11 -21.98 -3.43
N PRO A 57 -2.27 -22.98 -3.16
CA PRO A 57 -0.84 -22.95 -3.45
C PRO A 57 -0.55 -22.57 -4.91
N ASP A 58 0.65 -22.07 -5.17
CA ASP A 58 1.10 -21.82 -6.53
C ASP A 58 1.36 -23.14 -7.30
N SER A 59 1.70 -23.04 -8.57
CA SER A 59 1.98 -24.21 -9.44
C SER A 59 3.14 -25.09 -8.97
N LYS A 60 3.94 -24.61 -7.99
CA LYS A 60 5.03 -25.34 -7.35
C LYS A 60 4.66 -25.89 -5.97
N GLY A 61 3.39 -25.74 -5.57
CA GLY A 61 2.89 -26.17 -4.24
C GLY A 61 3.27 -25.22 -3.11
N LYS A 62 3.80 -24.01 -3.38
CA LYS A 62 4.16 -23.04 -2.35
C LYS A 62 2.91 -22.33 -1.82
N PRO A 63 2.72 -22.27 -0.50
CA PRO A 63 1.60 -21.54 0.12
C PRO A 63 1.59 -20.06 -0.28
N ARG A 64 0.38 -19.51 -0.42
CA ARG A 64 0.17 -18.10 -0.72
C ARG A 64 -0.74 -17.49 0.34
N ARG A 65 -0.19 -16.60 1.15
CA ARG A 65 -0.91 -15.87 2.19
C ARG A 65 -0.88 -14.39 1.90
N VAL A 66 -2.02 -13.73 2.01
CA VAL A 66 -2.17 -12.28 1.92
C VAL A 66 -2.67 -11.77 3.27
N VAL A 67 -1.98 -10.78 3.81
CA VAL A 67 -2.33 -10.14 5.07
C VAL A 67 -2.80 -8.72 4.80
N ILE A 68 -4.01 -8.41 5.26
CA ILE A 68 -4.67 -7.12 5.05
C ILE A 68 -4.87 -6.46 6.40
N GLN A 69 -4.40 -5.23 6.57
CA GLN A 69 -4.76 -4.39 7.70
C GLN A 69 -6.09 -3.71 7.41
N LEU A 70 -7.08 -3.88 8.29
CA LEU A 70 -8.36 -3.19 8.21
C LEU A 70 -8.23 -1.72 8.63
N MET A 71 -9.04 -0.88 8.02
CA MET A 71 -9.08 0.56 8.27
C MET A 71 -9.61 0.84 9.70
N PRO A 72 -8.95 1.69 10.49
CA PRO A 72 -9.42 2.04 11.82
C PRO A 72 -10.63 3.00 11.78
N ALA A 73 -11.34 3.10 12.90
CA ALA A 73 -12.33 4.14 13.06
C ALA A 73 -11.69 5.54 12.88
N PRO A 74 -12.46 6.51 12.33
CA PRO A 74 -13.89 6.45 12.02
C PRO A 74 -14.22 6.00 10.59
N PHE A 75 -13.24 5.65 9.78
CA PHE A 75 -13.39 5.39 8.34
C PHE A 75 -14.05 4.03 8.06
N SER A 76 -15.03 4.01 7.16
CA SER A 76 -15.63 2.79 6.54
C SER A 76 -16.16 1.74 7.53
N GLN A 77 -16.53 2.14 8.75
CA GLN A 77 -16.83 1.19 9.84
C GLN A 77 -18.03 0.28 9.58
N GLY A 78 -19.02 0.73 8.81
CA GLY A 78 -20.16 -0.11 8.42
C GLY A 78 -19.72 -1.32 7.58
N TRP A 79 -18.88 -1.10 6.56
CA TRP A 79 -18.32 -2.19 5.74
C TRP A 79 -17.34 -3.06 6.52
N ILE A 80 -16.52 -2.48 7.41
CA ILE A 80 -15.59 -3.25 8.26
C ILE A 80 -16.36 -4.16 9.22
N GLY A 81 -17.48 -3.67 9.79
CA GLY A 81 -18.38 -4.49 10.58
C GLY A 81 -18.94 -5.69 9.80
N ASN A 82 -19.32 -5.48 8.54
CA ASN A 82 -19.74 -6.55 7.65
C ASN A 82 -18.61 -7.53 7.33
N ILE A 83 -17.41 -7.03 7.01
CA ILE A 83 -16.22 -7.86 6.74
C ILE A 83 -15.91 -8.77 7.92
N ARG A 84 -16.01 -8.27 9.16
CA ARG A 84 -15.83 -9.07 10.37
C ARG A 84 -16.88 -10.18 10.49
N LYS A 85 -18.14 -9.89 10.17
CA LYS A 85 -19.22 -10.90 10.16
C LYS A 85 -19.01 -11.95 9.07
N LEU A 86 -18.64 -11.53 7.87
CA LEU A 86 -18.33 -12.42 6.74
C LEU A 86 -17.16 -13.36 7.08
N ALA A 87 -16.09 -12.83 7.70
CA ALA A 87 -14.95 -13.63 8.14
C ALA A 87 -15.34 -14.63 9.25
N ALA A 88 -16.14 -14.20 10.23
CA ALA A 88 -16.63 -15.08 11.29
C ALA A 88 -17.57 -16.18 10.77
N ALA A 89 -18.37 -15.89 9.74
CA ALA A 89 -19.21 -16.86 9.05
C ALA A 89 -18.44 -17.74 8.04
N HIS A 90 -17.13 -17.56 7.90
CA HIS A 90 -16.29 -18.25 6.90
C HIS A 90 -16.82 -18.10 5.46
N TRP A 91 -17.45 -16.97 5.16
CA TRP A 91 -18.18 -16.77 3.92
C TRP A 91 -17.29 -16.87 2.68
N TRP A 92 -16.03 -16.43 2.76
CA TRP A 92 -15.11 -16.49 1.61
C TRP A 92 -14.52 -17.87 1.36
N ASP A 93 -14.69 -18.84 2.26
CA ASP A 93 -14.15 -20.18 2.05
C ASP A 93 -14.79 -20.80 0.81
N GLY A 94 -13.95 -21.25 -0.13
CA GLY A 94 -14.37 -21.79 -1.41
C GLY A 94 -14.81 -20.76 -2.45
N THR A 95 -14.67 -19.44 -2.19
CA THR A 95 -14.76 -18.42 -3.23
C THR A 95 -13.42 -18.26 -3.96
N SER A 96 -13.27 -17.28 -4.82
CA SER A 96 -12.06 -17.15 -5.62
C SER A 96 -11.68 -15.69 -5.93
N ILE A 97 -10.41 -15.50 -6.33
CA ILE A 97 -10.05 -14.35 -7.14
C ILE A 97 -10.65 -14.61 -8.51
N ASN A 98 -11.50 -13.69 -8.97
CA ASN A 98 -12.33 -13.83 -10.17
C ASN A 98 -12.03 -12.76 -11.24
N ARG A 99 -11.23 -11.75 -10.91
CA ARG A 99 -10.85 -10.66 -11.81
C ARG A 99 -9.43 -10.18 -11.52
N VAL A 100 -8.65 -10.01 -12.58
CA VAL A 100 -7.34 -9.36 -12.55
C VAL A 100 -7.23 -8.42 -13.73
N GLN A 101 -7.47 -7.15 -13.51
CA GLN A 101 -7.37 -6.12 -14.54
C GLN A 101 -5.99 -5.46 -14.50
N ASP A 102 -5.33 -5.44 -15.65
CA ASP A 102 -3.99 -4.86 -15.75
C ASP A 102 -3.96 -3.39 -15.33
N ASN A 103 -2.89 -3.01 -14.65
CA ASN A 103 -2.67 -1.66 -14.12
C ASN A 103 -3.87 -1.09 -13.32
N TYR A 104 -4.69 -1.95 -12.71
CA TYR A 104 -5.86 -1.51 -11.98
C TYR A 104 -6.07 -2.31 -10.69
N VAL A 105 -6.81 -3.43 -10.73
CA VAL A 105 -7.21 -4.17 -9.51
C VAL A 105 -7.15 -5.67 -9.68
N VAL A 106 -7.01 -6.36 -8.54
CA VAL A 106 -7.39 -7.77 -8.35
C VAL A 106 -8.64 -7.79 -7.48
N GLN A 107 -9.68 -8.50 -7.90
CA GLN A 107 -10.96 -8.60 -7.21
C GLN A 107 -11.27 -10.05 -6.85
N TRP A 108 -11.90 -10.24 -5.71
CA TRP A 108 -12.29 -11.55 -5.20
C TRP A 108 -13.64 -11.51 -4.51
N GLY A 109 -14.28 -12.69 -4.48
CA GLY A 109 -15.58 -12.94 -3.87
C GLY A 109 -16.27 -14.14 -4.52
N ASP A 110 -17.60 -14.16 -4.53
CA ASP A 110 -18.37 -15.22 -5.19
C ASP A 110 -18.52 -14.96 -6.68
N ALA A 111 -17.74 -15.65 -7.51
CA ALA A 111 -17.80 -15.51 -8.96
C ALA A 111 -19.16 -15.90 -9.57
N THR A 112 -20.03 -16.55 -8.81
CA THR A 112 -21.38 -16.94 -9.28
C THR A 112 -22.45 -15.91 -8.87
N GLU A 113 -22.14 -15.02 -7.95
CA GLU A 113 -23.07 -14.05 -7.34
C GLU A 113 -24.31 -14.70 -6.68
N LYS A 114 -24.23 -15.99 -6.34
CA LYS A 114 -25.34 -16.79 -5.82
C LYS A 114 -25.16 -17.23 -4.37
N LYS A 115 -23.93 -17.11 -3.82
CA LYS A 115 -23.66 -17.51 -2.45
C LYS A 115 -24.42 -16.62 -1.49
N ALA A 116 -25.31 -17.22 -0.70
CA ALA A 116 -26.12 -16.50 0.27
C ALA A 116 -25.23 -15.72 1.26
N LEU A 117 -25.55 -14.48 1.48
CA LEU A 117 -24.90 -13.65 2.48
C LEU A 117 -25.39 -14.03 3.89
N PRO A 118 -24.53 -13.98 4.91
CA PRO A 118 -24.99 -14.19 6.29
C PRO A 118 -25.96 -13.07 6.71
N GLU A 119 -26.84 -13.43 7.62
CA GLU A 119 -27.80 -12.47 8.17
C GLU A 119 -27.13 -11.34 8.96
N GLY A 120 -27.81 -10.22 9.08
CA GLY A 120 -27.39 -9.09 9.92
C GLY A 120 -26.27 -8.25 9.36
N LEU A 121 -25.96 -8.33 8.05
CA LEU A 121 -25.08 -7.35 7.42
C LEU A 121 -25.75 -5.98 7.38
N ALA A 122 -24.98 -4.94 7.70
CA ALA A 122 -25.49 -3.57 7.65
C ALA A 122 -25.59 -3.09 6.21
N THR A 123 -26.66 -2.36 5.89
CA THR A 123 -26.71 -1.51 4.69
C THR A 123 -25.97 -0.21 4.99
N VAL A 124 -24.94 0.09 4.23
CA VAL A 124 -24.10 1.29 4.41
C VAL A 124 -24.39 2.25 3.28
N GLY A 125 -24.57 3.53 3.59
CA GLY A 125 -24.91 4.54 2.58
C GLY A 125 -23.67 5.21 1.97
N ALA A 126 -23.82 5.76 0.77
CA ALA A 126 -22.72 6.47 0.07
C ALA A 126 -22.18 7.69 0.85
N LYS A 127 -22.95 8.27 1.76
CA LYS A 127 -22.49 9.33 2.67
C LYS A 127 -21.32 8.88 3.55
N ASP A 128 -21.21 7.58 3.84
CA ASP A 128 -20.19 7.01 4.72
C ASP A 128 -18.84 6.78 3.97
N TYR A 129 -18.76 7.13 2.68
CA TYR A 129 -17.47 7.24 1.96
C TYR A 129 -16.61 8.39 2.46
N VAL A 130 -17.19 9.35 3.14
CA VAL A 130 -16.54 10.54 3.69
C VAL A 130 -16.86 10.63 5.19
N THR A 131 -15.87 11.04 5.96
CA THR A 131 -16.02 11.30 7.39
C THR A 131 -16.12 12.81 7.61
N PRO A 132 -17.33 13.36 7.94
CA PRO A 132 -17.52 14.82 8.05
C PRO A 132 -16.86 15.41 9.29
N ASP A 133 -16.89 14.69 10.41
CA ASP A 133 -16.39 15.16 11.69
C ASP A 133 -15.00 14.61 11.96
N TRP A 134 -14.04 15.52 12.03
CA TRP A 134 -12.67 15.20 12.36
C TRP A 134 -12.26 15.82 13.69
N PRO A 135 -11.69 15.04 14.63
CA PRO A 135 -11.12 15.62 15.84
C PRO A 135 -9.92 16.52 15.45
N THR A 136 -10.10 17.81 15.57
CA THR A 136 -9.13 18.86 15.20
C THR A 136 -7.79 18.78 15.94
N LYS A 137 -7.65 17.87 16.89
CA LYS A 137 -6.43 17.70 17.72
C LYS A 137 -5.31 16.92 17.06
N ASN A 138 -5.60 16.14 16.01
CA ASN A 138 -4.60 15.33 15.33
C ASN A 138 -4.37 15.91 13.94
N ARG A 139 -3.23 16.51 13.76
CA ARG A 139 -2.84 17.17 12.51
C ARG A 139 -2.77 16.15 11.38
N ILE A 140 -3.61 16.30 10.36
CA ILE A 140 -3.22 15.82 9.05
C ILE A 140 -1.98 16.63 8.69
N PHE A 141 -0.89 15.95 8.42
CA PHE A 141 0.27 16.59 7.83
C PHE A 141 -0.18 17.13 6.45
N ALA A 142 -0.71 18.36 6.43
CA ALA A 142 -0.62 19.13 5.22
C ALA A 142 0.89 19.19 4.96
N ARG A 143 1.37 18.52 3.93
CA ARG A 143 2.79 18.60 3.61
C ARG A 143 3.16 20.06 3.48
N ALA A 144 4.18 20.47 4.21
CA ALA A 144 4.69 21.84 4.22
C ALA A 144 5.19 22.32 2.83
N ASP A 145 5.29 21.39 1.86
CA ASP A 145 5.74 21.67 0.49
C ASP A 145 4.65 22.20 -0.44
N GLY A 146 3.39 22.24 0.02
CA GLY A 146 2.29 22.80 -0.78
C GLY A 146 2.01 22.05 -2.09
N THR A 147 2.47 20.78 -2.23
CA THR A 147 2.25 20.00 -3.46
C THR A 147 0.75 19.91 -3.77
N PRO A 148 0.29 20.41 -4.94
CA PRO A 148 -1.11 20.30 -5.33
C PRO A 148 -1.55 18.85 -5.48
N ASP A 149 -2.81 18.55 -5.11
CA ASP A 149 -3.47 17.28 -5.36
C ASP A 149 -4.61 17.52 -6.36
N ALA A 150 -4.63 16.77 -7.48
CA ALA A 150 -5.66 16.91 -8.50
C ALA A 150 -7.07 16.48 -8.03
N TYR A 151 -7.15 15.70 -6.94
CA TYR A 151 -8.38 15.05 -6.47
C TYR A 151 -8.90 15.63 -5.15
N ALA A 152 -8.11 16.41 -4.44
CA ALA A 152 -8.45 16.91 -3.12
C ALA A 152 -7.89 18.32 -2.87
N ARG A 153 -8.54 19.04 -1.97
CA ARG A 153 -8.07 20.37 -1.54
C ARG A 153 -6.77 20.26 -0.74
N THR A 154 -6.69 19.27 0.13
CA THR A 154 -5.50 18.94 0.93
C THR A 154 -5.40 17.43 1.08
N HIS A 155 -4.22 16.95 1.37
CA HIS A 155 -3.95 15.55 1.63
C HIS A 155 -2.86 15.41 2.68
N GLY A 156 -2.76 14.24 3.30
CA GLY A 156 -1.76 13.98 4.33
C GLY A 156 -1.92 12.60 4.95
N PHE A 157 -1.29 12.40 6.10
CA PHE A 157 -1.30 11.11 6.80
C PHE A 157 -1.91 11.26 8.19
N TYR A 158 -2.65 10.23 8.61
CA TYR A 158 -3.17 10.13 9.97
C TYR A 158 -3.26 8.68 10.40
N GLY A 159 -2.77 8.37 11.61
CA GLY A 159 -2.85 7.03 12.18
C GLY A 159 -2.24 5.96 11.29
N GLY A 160 -1.23 6.31 10.49
CA GLY A 160 -0.60 5.41 9.54
C GLY A 160 -1.33 5.27 8.18
N TRP A 161 -2.29 6.14 7.86
CA TRP A 161 -3.08 6.05 6.62
C TRP A 161 -2.99 7.33 5.78
N PRO A 162 -2.87 7.21 4.43
CA PRO A 162 -2.99 8.34 3.53
C PRO A 162 -4.45 8.76 3.44
N LEU A 163 -4.71 10.03 3.69
CA LEU A 163 -6.03 10.65 3.65
C LEU A 163 -6.04 11.87 2.75
N ALA A 164 -7.21 12.19 2.23
CA ALA A 164 -7.47 13.41 1.50
C ALA A 164 -8.67 14.15 2.11
N GLN A 165 -8.73 15.45 1.92
CA GLN A 165 -9.75 16.32 2.48
C GLN A 165 -10.33 17.27 1.44
N GLY A 166 -11.64 17.44 1.47
CA GLY A 166 -12.43 18.42 0.73
C GLY A 166 -13.35 19.22 1.62
N ARG A 167 -14.37 19.81 1.04
CA ARG A 167 -15.40 20.55 1.78
C ARG A 167 -16.32 19.61 2.54
N GLU A 168 -16.49 18.39 2.03
CA GLU A 168 -17.40 17.37 2.56
C GLU A 168 -16.80 16.62 3.77
N GLY A 169 -15.50 16.74 4.01
CA GLY A 169 -14.78 16.05 5.07
C GLY A 169 -13.53 15.33 4.57
N LEU A 170 -13.23 14.19 5.19
CA LEU A 170 -12.02 13.39 4.97
C LEU A 170 -12.36 12.03 4.39
N TRP A 171 -11.49 11.51 3.56
CA TRP A 171 -11.60 10.17 2.99
C TRP A 171 -10.25 9.50 2.80
N PRO A 172 -10.19 8.15 2.86
CA PRO A 172 -9.01 7.39 2.52
C PRO A 172 -8.70 7.45 1.02
N VAL A 173 -7.42 7.35 0.68
CA VAL A 173 -6.91 7.53 -0.69
C VAL A 173 -6.62 6.17 -1.34
N HIS A 174 -7.08 5.99 -2.58
CA HIS A 174 -6.81 4.78 -3.39
C HIS A 174 -5.36 4.74 -3.88
N CYS A 175 -4.44 4.31 -3.01
CA CYS A 175 -3.07 4.03 -3.39
C CYS A 175 -2.88 2.54 -3.74
N TYR A 176 -1.71 2.19 -4.31
CA TYR A 176 -1.33 0.78 -4.52
C TYR A 176 -1.43 -0.04 -3.23
N GLY A 177 -1.96 -1.24 -3.33
CA GLY A 177 -2.17 -2.15 -2.20
C GLY A 177 -3.39 -1.83 -1.33
N MET A 178 -4.10 -0.72 -1.56
CA MET A 178 -5.35 -0.44 -0.84
C MET A 178 -6.45 -1.41 -1.25
N VAL A 179 -7.29 -1.76 -0.25
CA VAL A 179 -8.40 -2.70 -0.42
C VAL A 179 -9.72 -1.94 -0.36
N GLY A 180 -10.55 -2.12 -1.38
CA GLY A 180 -11.85 -1.49 -1.48
C GLY A 180 -12.98 -2.50 -1.65
N VAL A 181 -14.22 -2.02 -1.55
CA VAL A 181 -15.45 -2.81 -1.64
C VAL A 181 -15.97 -2.82 -3.07
N GLY A 182 -16.09 -4.01 -3.66
CA GLY A 182 -16.77 -4.19 -4.94
C GLY A 182 -18.26 -3.87 -4.81
N ARG A 183 -18.83 -3.21 -5.83
CA ARG A 183 -20.24 -2.84 -5.89
C ARG A 183 -20.75 -2.74 -7.31
N ASN A 184 -22.05 -2.80 -7.47
CA ASN A 184 -22.75 -2.50 -8.73
C ASN A 184 -22.95 -0.98 -8.90
N LEU A 185 -23.79 -0.59 -9.83
CA LEU A 185 -24.11 0.82 -10.05
C LEU A 185 -24.81 1.44 -8.84
N SER A 186 -24.65 2.78 -8.67
CA SER A 186 -25.38 3.52 -7.66
C SER A 186 -26.91 3.24 -7.77
N PRO A 187 -27.62 3.08 -6.66
CA PRO A 187 -27.23 3.41 -5.27
C PRO A 187 -26.52 2.30 -4.49
N ASP A 188 -26.16 1.18 -5.13
CA ASP A 188 -25.41 0.11 -4.47
C ASP A 188 -24.04 0.60 -3.98
N THR A 189 -23.70 0.25 -2.75
CA THR A 189 -22.41 0.60 -2.12
C THR A 189 -21.59 -0.63 -1.77
N GLY A 190 -22.12 -1.82 -2.08
CA GLY A 190 -21.53 -3.11 -1.74
C GLY A 190 -21.65 -3.46 -0.25
N THR A 191 -21.65 -4.75 0.03
CA THR A 191 -21.75 -5.29 1.39
C THR A 191 -20.40 -5.50 2.06
N GLY A 192 -19.33 -5.56 1.28
CA GLY A 192 -18.00 -6.01 1.71
C GLY A 192 -17.74 -7.48 1.41
N ALA A 193 -18.68 -8.22 0.80
CA ALA A 193 -18.47 -9.58 0.33
C ALA A 193 -17.53 -9.63 -0.87
N GLU A 194 -17.75 -8.75 -1.84
CA GLU A 194 -16.81 -8.51 -2.94
C GLU A 194 -15.78 -7.47 -2.51
N LEU A 195 -14.49 -7.82 -2.62
CA LEU A 195 -13.38 -6.93 -2.31
C LEU A 195 -12.39 -6.89 -3.48
N TYR A 196 -11.66 -5.79 -3.58
CA TYR A 196 -10.54 -5.69 -4.52
C TYR A 196 -9.32 -5.05 -3.86
N THR A 197 -8.13 -5.29 -4.41
CA THR A 197 -6.92 -4.54 -4.09
C THR A 197 -6.35 -3.88 -5.34
N VAL A 198 -5.82 -2.67 -5.16
CA VAL A 198 -5.16 -1.91 -6.22
C VAL A 198 -3.79 -2.53 -6.51
N ILE A 199 -3.54 -2.89 -7.78
CA ILE A 199 -2.26 -3.45 -8.25
C ILE A 199 -1.60 -2.61 -9.35
N GLY A 200 -2.08 -1.41 -9.58
CA GLY A 200 -1.58 -0.52 -10.63
C GLY A 200 -1.48 0.92 -10.18
N HIS A 201 -1.54 1.82 -11.15
CA HIS A 201 -1.55 3.25 -10.89
C HIS A 201 -2.72 3.61 -9.96
N ALA A 202 -2.47 4.49 -8.99
CA ALA A 202 -3.46 4.88 -7.99
C ALA A 202 -4.75 5.41 -8.63
N PRO A 203 -5.88 4.68 -8.52
CA PRO A 203 -7.13 5.08 -9.17
C PRO A 203 -7.88 6.11 -8.32
N ARG A 204 -7.28 7.27 -8.11
CA ARG A 204 -7.78 8.35 -7.26
C ARG A 204 -9.18 8.85 -7.64
N HIS A 205 -9.60 8.64 -8.89
CA HIS A 205 -10.97 8.93 -9.35
C HIS A 205 -12.04 8.07 -8.64
N LEU A 206 -11.64 6.98 -7.97
CA LEU A 206 -12.51 6.16 -7.13
C LEU A 206 -12.69 6.73 -5.73
N ASP A 207 -11.86 7.69 -5.31
CA ASP A 207 -11.99 8.36 -4.02
C ASP A 207 -13.41 8.92 -3.87
N ARG A 208 -14.06 8.66 -2.72
CA ARG A 208 -15.46 9.02 -2.42
C ARG A 208 -16.55 8.33 -3.28
N ASN A 209 -16.15 7.45 -4.20
CA ASN A 209 -17.08 6.68 -5.02
C ASN A 209 -17.15 5.21 -4.61
N ILE A 210 -16.15 4.74 -3.89
CA ILE A 210 -16.05 3.37 -3.38
C ILE A 210 -15.41 3.43 -1.99
N ALA A 211 -15.87 2.57 -1.07
CA ALA A 211 -15.29 2.47 0.26
C ALA A 211 -13.93 1.79 0.22
N LEU A 212 -12.91 2.41 0.82
CA LEU A 212 -11.68 1.74 1.20
C LEU A 212 -11.82 1.17 2.61
N VAL A 213 -11.45 -0.09 2.77
CA VAL A 213 -11.65 -0.85 4.02
C VAL A 213 -10.34 -1.37 4.62
N GLY A 214 -9.23 -1.24 3.89
CA GLY A 214 -7.95 -1.73 4.35
C GLY A 214 -6.82 -1.54 3.36
N ARG A 215 -5.70 -2.19 3.66
CA ARG A 215 -4.52 -2.28 2.78
C ARG A 215 -3.84 -3.64 2.95
N VAL A 216 -3.27 -4.15 1.87
CA VAL A 216 -2.39 -5.31 1.93
C VAL A 216 -1.08 -4.88 2.58
N ILE A 217 -0.66 -5.59 3.63
CA ILE A 217 0.58 -5.32 4.35
C ILE A 217 1.64 -6.40 4.13
N GLU A 218 1.24 -7.57 3.66
CA GLU A 218 2.12 -8.68 3.28
C GLU A 218 1.44 -9.55 2.21
N GLY A 219 2.20 -10.09 1.26
CA GLY A 219 1.71 -11.04 0.26
C GLY A 219 1.07 -10.40 -0.97
N ILE A 220 1.27 -9.10 -1.22
CA ILE A 220 0.72 -8.42 -2.41
C ILE A 220 1.21 -9.07 -3.72
N GLU A 221 2.41 -9.64 -3.73
CA GLU A 221 2.98 -10.35 -4.87
C GLU A 221 2.14 -11.56 -5.30
N HIS A 222 1.46 -12.20 -4.36
CA HIS A 222 0.55 -13.33 -4.66
C HIS A 222 -0.71 -12.91 -5.42
N MET A 223 -0.99 -11.62 -5.47
CA MET A 223 -2.10 -11.02 -6.21
C MET A 223 -1.62 -10.30 -7.47
N SER A 224 -0.63 -9.43 -7.34
CA SER A 224 -0.15 -8.60 -8.44
C SER A 224 0.55 -9.38 -9.56
N SER A 225 1.07 -10.58 -9.27
CA SER A 225 1.72 -11.46 -10.27
C SER A 225 0.75 -12.43 -10.97
N LEU A 226 -0.53 -12.43 -10.62
CA LEU A 226 -1.51 -13.32 -11.26
C LEU A 226 -1.68 -12.98 -12.75
N PRO A 227 -1.97 -13.99 -13.59
CA PRO A 227 -2.35 -13.75 -14.97
C PRO A 227 -3.50 -12.75 -15.08
N ARG A 228 -3.45 -11.87 -16.06
CA ARG A 228 -4.54 -10.93 -16.33
C ARG A 228 -5.73 -11.68 -16.89
N GLY A 229 -6.95 -11.32 -16.47
CA GLY A 229 -8.17 -11.89 -17.03
C GLY A 229 -8.36 -11.46 -18.49
N THR A 230 -8.80 -12.36 -19.31
CA THR A 230 -9.01 -12.15 -20.76
C THR A 230 -10.43 -11.71 -21.10
N GLY A 231 -11.36 -11.86 -20.19
CA GLY A 231 -12.74 -11.42 -20.31
C GLY A 231 -12.91 -9.90 -20.13
N ALA A 232 -14.13 -9.44 -20.30
CA ALA A 232 -14.48 -8.04 -20.12
C ALA A 232 -14.01 -7.51 -18.75
N LEU A 233 -13.45 -6.30 -18.72
CA LEU A 233 -12.94 -5.65 -17.51
C LEU A 233 -11.89 -6.47 -16.74
N GLY A 234 -11.26 -7.47 -17.36
CA GLY A 234 -10.25 -8.32 -16.72
C GLY A 234 -10.84 -9.46 -15.86
N PHE A 235 -12.11 -9.81 -16.03
CA PHE A 235 -12.66 -11.02 -15.42
C PHE A 235 -12.06 -12.28 -16.03
N TYR A 236 -11.91 -13.31 -15.23
CA TYR A 236 -11.57 -14.64 -15.70
C TYR A 236 -12.81 -15.27 -16.35
N GLU A 237 -12.69 -15.65 -17.62
CA GLU A 237 -13.81 -16.25 -18.37
C GLU A 237 -14.10 -17.67 -17.91
N LYS A 238 -13.04 -18.40 -17.59
CA LYS A 238 -13.13 -19.81 -17.23
C LYS A 238 -12.88 -20.03 -15.73
N GLU A 239 -13.54 -21.03 -15.19
CA GLU A 239 -13.41 -21.38 -13.77
C GLU A 239 -11.98 -21.78 -13.39
N GLU A 240 -11.30 -22.51 -14.27
CA GLU A 240 -9.92 -22.97 -14.07
C GLU A 240 -8.87 -21.84 -14.05
N GLU A 241 -9.22 -20.65 -14.51
CA GLU A 241 -8.35 -19.46 -14.43
C GLU A 241 -8.42 -18.82 -13.04
N ARG A 242 -9.49 -19.07 -12.30
CA ARG A 242 -9.73 -18.45 -11.00
C ARG A 242 -8.78 -19.05 -9.96
N VAL A 243 -8.39 -18.24 -8.99
CA VAL A 243 -7.55 -18.69 -7.88
C VAL A 243 -8.43 -18.93 -6.65
N PRO A 244 -8.58 -20.18 -6.21
CA PRO A 244 -9.41 -20.50 -5.04
C PRO A 244 -8.91 -19.83 -3.77
N ILE A 245 -9.83 -19.32 -2.95
CA ILE A 245 -9.61 -18.86 -1.59
C ILE A 245 -9.90 -20.03 -0.64
N LEU A 246 -8.90 -20.45 0.10
CA LEU A 246 -9.02 -21.53 1.07
C LEU A 246 -9.65 -21.04 2.37
N SER A 247 -9.26 -19.85 2.82
CA SER A 247 -9.83 -19.26 4.02
C SER A 247 -9.61 -17.75 4.07
N VAL A 248 -10.53 -17.05 4.76
CA VAL A 248 -10.32 -15.66 5.19
C VAL A 248 -10.72 -15.55 6.67
N ARG A 249 -9.80 -15.09 7.52
CA ARG A 249 -9.99 -15.02 8.97
C ARG A 249 -9.51 -13.69 9.54
N ILE A 250 -10.12 -13.24 10.63
CA ILE A 250 -9.54 -12.16 11.44
C ILE A 250 -8.27 -12.69 12.13
N GLY A 251 -7.25 -11.85 12.29
CA GLY A 251 -5.93 -12.27 12.72
C GLY A 251 -5.88 -13.01 14.06
N ASN A 252 -6.77 -12.69 15.01
CA ASN A 252 -6.88 -13.43 16.27
C ASN A 252 -7.54 -14.82 16.16
N ALA A 253 -8.18 -15.11 15.02
CA ALA A 253 -8.76 -16.42 14.69
C ALA A 253 -7.93 -17.18 13.65
N ALA A 254 -6.92 -16.55 13.05
CA ALA A 254 -5.99 -17.17 12.13
C ALA A 254 -4.80 -17.79 12.86
N LYS A 255 -4.22 -18.84 12.27
CA LYS A 255 -3.01 -19.50 12.80
C LYS A 255 -1.75 -18.82 12.26
N ASP A 256 -0.70 -18.80 13.07
CA ASP A 256 0.66 -18.40 12.67
C ASP A 256 0.73 -17.04 11.98
N VAL A 257 0.01 -16.05 12.56
CA VAL A 257 0.02 -14.66 12.07
C VAL A 257 1.14 -13.91 12.80
N PRO A 258 2.13 -13.38 12.06
CA PRO A 258 3.14 -12.53 12.66
C PRO A 258 2.53 -11.27 13.29
N ALA A 259 3.16 -10.74 14.32
CA ALA A 259 2.84 -9.40 14.79
C ALA A 259 3.40 -8.37 13.80
N PHE A 260 2.60 -7.35 13.49
CA PHE A 260 2.98 -6.26 12.59
C PHE A 260 2.97 -4.92 13.30
N GLU A 261 3.77 -4.00 12.79
CA GLU A 261 3.80 -2.61 13.24
C GLU A 261 4.01 -1.68 12.04
N TYR A 262 3.48 -0.47 12.13
CA TYR A 262 3.70 0.57 11.13
C TYR A 262 4.46 1.75 11.74
N LEU A 263 5.24 2.46 10.91
CA LEU A 263 5.93 3.69 11.34
C LEU A 263 4.89 4.79 11.59
N SER A 264 4.86 5.30 12.82
CA SER A 264 3.92 6.35 13.23
C SER A 264 4.04 7.57 12.32
N THR A 265 2.93 7.96 11.71
CA THR A 265 2.88 9.14 10.85
C THR A 265 3.00 10.46 11.62
N ASP A 266 3.01 10.39 12.97
CA ASP A 266 3.23 11.52 13.86
C ASP A 266 4.69 11.60 14.36
N SER A 267 5.56 10.65 13.95
CA SER A 267 6.97 10.61 14.37
C SER A 267 7.87 11.48 13.50
N ASP A 268 8.97 11.94 14.09
CA ASP A 268 10.03 12.64 13.35
C ASP A 268 10.68 11.74 12.29
N SER A 269 10.78 10.43 12.57
CA SER A 269 11.30 9.45 11.62
C SER A 269 10.42 9.36 10.37
N PHE A 270 9.08 9.39 10.54
CA PHE A 270 8.19 9.42 9.39
C PHE A 270 8.28 10.75 8.62
N ALA A 271 8.38 11.88 9.33
CA ALA A 271 8.55 13.17 8.67
C ALA A 271 9.82 13.23 7.82
N ALA A 272 10.95 12.75 8.36
CA ALA A 272 12.20 12.64 7.62
C ALA A 272 12.10 11.68 6.42
N TYR A 273 11.44 10.52 6.60
CA TYR A 273 11.17 9.57 5.53
C TYR A 273 10.32 10.20 4.42
N ALA A 274 9.24 10.89 4.78
CA ALA A 274 8.34 11.53 3.83
C ALA A 274 9.06 12.64 3.03
N ASP A 275 9.90 13.46 3.69
CA ASP A 275 10.73 14.46 2.99
C ASP A 275 11.72 13.79 2.03
N ALA A 276 12.42 12.74 2.49
CA ALA A 276 13.33 12.00 1.63
C ALA A 276 12.62 11.36 0.43
N ARG A 277 11.39 10.86 0.58
CA ARG A 277 10.58 10.35 -0.53
C ARG A 277 10.21 11.44 -1.53
N ALA A 278 9.88 12.63 -1.03
CA ALA A 278 9.49 13.77 -1.85
C ALA A 278 10.67 14.44 -2.56
N ASN A 279 11.84 14.45 -1.91
CA ASN A 279 13.03 15.16 -2.33
C ASN A 279 14.25 14.24 -2.32
N ARG A 280 14.23 13.19 -3.15
CA ARG A 280 15.35 12.24 -3.27
C ARG A 280 16.64 13.01 -3.60
N ARG A 281 17.61 12.91 -2.70
CA ARG A 281 18.93 13.55 -2.80
C ARG A 281 20.07 12.60 -2.51
N ASP A 282 19.77 11.31 -2.33
CA ASP A 282 20.77 10.26 -2.23
C ASP A 282 21.51 10.09 -3.56
N ALA A 283 22.64 9.41 -3.51
CA ALA A 283 23.59 9.36 -4.63
C ALA A 283 23.03 8.89 -5.99
N PHE A 284 21.88 8.24 -5.99
CA PHE A 284 21.22 7.79 -7.22
C PHE A 284 20.53 8.94 -8.00
N PHE A 285 20.09 9.99 -7.31
CA PHE A 285 19.25 11.03 -7.91
C PHE A 285 20.05 12.27 -8.30
N ASN A 286 19.90 12.69 -9.56
CA ASN A 286 20.54 13.90 -10.09
C ASN A 286 19.70 15.17 -9.84
N VAL A 287 18.37 15.02 -9.84
CA VAL A 287 17.44 16.17 -9.70
C VAL A 287 16.37 15.83 -8.67
N PRO A 288 16.31 16.55 -7.54
CA PRO A 288 15.22 16.44 -6.58
C PRO A 288 13.89 16.87 -7.22
N ALA A 289 12.82 16.09 -6.99
CA ALA A 289 11.50 16.37 -7.57
C ALA A 289 10.79 17.59 -6.92
N GLY A 290 11.15 17.94 -5.68
CA GLY A 290 10.51 19.04 -4.93
C GLY A 290 9.12 18.70 -4.37
N GLY A 291 8.66 17.45 -4.52
CA GLY A 291 7.38 16.99 -4.05
C GLY A 291 7.11 15.55 -4.42
N ALA A 292 6.07 14.95 -3.87
CA ALA A 292 5.59 13.62 -4.26
C ALA A 292 4.07 13.54 -4.14
N ASP A 293 3.44 12.81 -5.05
CA ASP A 293 2.07 12.33 -4.84
C ASP A 293 1.99 11.54 -3.53
N ILE A 294 0.86 11.66 -2.82
CA ILE A 294 0.67 10.99 -1.52
C ILE A 294 0.87 9.48 -1.61
N CYS A 295 0.48 8.87 -2.73
CA CYS A 295 0.65 7.45 -2.97
C CYS A 295 2.12 7.03 -3.20
N ASN A 296 3.00 7.97 -3.48
CA ASN A 296 4.45 7.74 -3.59
C ASN A 296 5.17 7.80 -2.24
N ILE A 297 4.43 8.02 -1.15
CA ILE A 297 4.94 7.97 0.22
C ILE A 297 4.20 6.86 0.98
N PRO A 298 4.42 5.58 0.63
CA PRO A 298 3.78 4.48 1.36
C PRO A 298 4.25 4.46 2.81
N VAL A 299 3.30 4.29 3.74
CA VAL A 299 3.64 4.17 5.16
C VAL A 299 4.42 2.87 5.39
N PRO A 300 5.64 2.93 5.97
CA PRO A 300 6.41 1.74 6.25
C PRO A 300 5.71 0.80 7.23
N ILE A 301 5.68 -0.48 6.89
CA ILE A 301 5.14 -1.56 7.75
C ILE A 301 6.16 -2.68 7.77
N ARG A 302 6.29 -3.35 8.93
CA ARG A 302 7.18 -4.49 9.10
C ARG A 302 6.59 -5.53 10.03
N ARG A 303 7.12 -6.74 10.01
CA ARG A 303 6.92 -7.69 11.09
C ARG A 303 7.65 -7.20 12.33
N LYS A 304 7.01 -7.30 13.50
CA LYS A 304 7.63 -6.90 14.76
C LYS A 304 8.79 -7.86 15.10
N GLY A 305 9.95 -7.28 15.39
CA GLY A 305 11.15 -8.06 15.75
C GLY A 305 12.07 -8.40 14.56
N ASN A 306 11.80 -7.85 13.40
CA ASN A 306 12.70 -7.90 12.24
C ASN A 306 13.47 -6.57 12.10
#